data_d84c10cae48573091ad9cc0dba55114e
#
_entry.id   d84c10cae48573091ad9cc0dba55114e
#
_cell.length_a   1.000
_cell.length_b   1.000
_cell.length_c   1.000
_cell.angle_alpha   90.00
_cell.angle_beta   90.00
_cell.angle_gamma   90.00
#
_symmetry.space_group_name_H-M   'P 1'
#
loop_
_entity.id
_entity.type
_entity.pdbx_description
1 polymer ?
#
loop_
_entity_poly.entity_id
_entity_poly.type
_entity_poly.pdbx_seq_one_letter_code
_entity_poly.pdbx_strand_id
1 'polypeptide(L)' 'MTKIQKEDVIGVSRHLGILLTEEQIQWVLDNYDSHEQQDPNGNWTLIVEQMLYD' A
#
# COMPACT_ATOMS: atom_id res chain seq x y z
N MET A 1 -8.35 -9.09 7.19
CA MET A 1 -8.61 -9.30 5.75
C MET A 1 -8.16 -8.09 4.98
N THR A 2 -7.37 -8.29 3.94
CA THR A 2 -6.84 -7.18 3.14
C THR A 2 -7.95 -6.56 2.30
N LYS A 3 -8.09 -5.24 2.38
CA LYS A 3 -9.12 -4.50 1.65
C LYS A 3 -8.64 -3.98 0.31
N ILE A 4 -7.34 -4.08 0.05
CA ILE A 4 -6.75 -3.58 -1.19
C ILE A 4 -6.27 -4.75 -2.03
N GLN A 5 -6.14 -4.50 -3.32
CA GLN A 5 -5.65 -5.48 -4.27
C GLN A 5 -4.37 -4.99 -4.91
N LYS A 6 -3.69 -5.90 -5.61
CA LYS A 6 -2.45 -5.57 -6.31
C LYS A 6 -2.61 -4.36 -7.22
N GLU A 7 -3.73 -4.26 -7.92
CA GLU A 7 -3.99 -3.15 -8.83
C GLU A 7 -4.05 -1.81 -8.11
N ASP A 8 -4.56 -1.81 -6.88
CA ASP A 8 -4.62 -0.60 -6.09
C ASP A 8 -3.22 -0.10 -5.74
N VAL A 9 -2.33 -1.02 -5.37
CA VAL A 9 -0.95 -0.67 -5.05
C VAL A 9 -0.25 -0.11 -6.28
N ILE A 10 -0.45 -0.75 -7.43
CA ILE A 10 0.14 -0.29 -8.68
C ILE A 10 -0.36 1.10 -9.03
N GLY A 11 -1.66 1.34 -8.86
CA GLY A 11 -2.24 2.65 -9.13
C GLY A 11 -1.62 3.76 -8.29
N VAL A 12 -1.44 3.49 -7.00
CA VAL A 12 -0.81 4.46 -6.11
C VAL A 12 0.65 4.70 -6.52
N SER A 13 1.38 3.63 -6.82
CA SER A 13 2.79 3.76 -7.22
C SER A 13 2.94 4.60 -8.48
N ARG A 14 2.05 4.42 -9.45
CA ARG A 14 2.06 5.21 -10.68
C ARG A 14 1.79 6.68 -10.41
N HIS A 15 0.85 6.95 -9.52
CA HIS A 15 0.52 8.32 -9.14
C HIS A 15 1.72 9.02 -8.52
N LEU A 16 2.51 8.29 -7.76
CA LEU A 16 3.71 8.83 -7.11
C LEU A 16 4.94 8.81 -8.02
N GLY A 17 4.86 8.17 -9.18
CA GLY A 17 5.99 8.04 -10.07
C GLY A 17 7.03 7.04 -9.61
N ILE A 18 6.62 6.05 -8.85
CA ILE A 18 7.49 5.02 -8.29
C ILE A 18 7.26 3.70 -9.03
N LEU A 19 8.35 3.03 -9.40
CA LEU A 19 8.29 1.70 -9.99
C LEU A 19 8.49 0.67 -8.88
N LEU A 20 7.53 -0.25 -8.76
CA LEU A 20 7.61 -1.31 -7.75
C LEU A 20 7.87 -2.66 -8.41
N THR A 21 8.68 -3.48 -7.75
CA THR A 21 8.84 -4.89 -8.13
C THR A 21 7.66 -5.69 -7.57
N GLU A 22 7.47 -6.90 -8.10
CA GLU A 22 6.41 -7.76 -7.57
C GLU A 22 6.62 -8.08 -6.10
N GLU A 23 7.87 -8.25 -5.67
CA GLU A 23 8.17 -8.49 -4.26
C GLU A 23 7.73 -7.32 -3.39
N GLN A 24 7.96 -6.09 -3.86
CA GLN A 24 7.53 -4.90 -3.13
C GLN A 24 6.03 -4.81 -3.05
N ILE A 25 5.34 -5.11 -4.15
CA ILE A 25 3.88 -5.11 -4.17
C ILE A 25 3.34 -6.13 -3.18
N GLN A 26 3.91 -7.34 -3.18
CA GLN A 26 3.49 -8.38 -2.27
C GLN A 26 3.73 -7.98 -0.82
N TRP A 27 4.88 -7.35 -0.54
CA TRP A 27 5.19 -6.86 0.79
C TRP A 27 4.13 -5.88 1.29
N VAL A 28 3.71 -4.96 0.41
CA VAL A 28 2.67 -3.98 0.76
C VAL A 28 1.37 -4.71 1.10
N LEU A 29 0.97 -5.66 0.26
CA LEU A 29 -0.26 -6.42 0.50
C LEU A 29 -0.20 -7.20 1.81
N ASP A 30 0.95 -7.81 2.09
CA ASP A 30 1.11 -8.63 3.29
C ASP A 30 1.10 -7.78 4.57
N ASN A 31 1.56 -6.55 4.49
CA ASN A 31 1.71 -5.69 5.67
C ASN A 31 0.63 -4.62 5.80
N TYR A 32 -0.25 -4.52 4.82
CA TYR A 32 -1.27 -3.47 4.80
C TYR A 32 -2.16 -3.53 6.04
N ASP A 33 -2.62 -4.72 6.42
CA ASP A 33 -3.54 -4.86 7.55
C ASP A 33 -2.94 -4.33 8.85
N SER A 34 -1.64 -4.59 9.06
CA SER A 34 -0.96 -4.09 10.26
C SER A 34 -0.93 -2.57 10.28
N HIS A 35 -0.64 -1.96 9.13
CA HIS A 35 -0.60 -0.50 9.03
C HIS A 35 -1.99 0.11 9.20
N GLU A 36 -3.01 -0.53 8.65
CA GLU A 36 -4.38 -0.08 8.80
C GLU A 36 -4.82 -0.10 10.26
N GLN A 37 -4.41 -1.12 11.01
CA GLN A 37 -4.75 -1.23 12.42
C GLN A 37 -4.12 -0.12 13.25
N GLN A 38 -2.95 0.35 12.85
CA GLN A 38 -2.26 1.44 13.53
C GLN A 38 -2.90 2.80 13.25
N ASP A 39 -3.61 2.91 12.13
CA ASP A 39 -4.27 4.15 11.74
C ASP A 39 -5.64 3.85 11.15
N PRO A 40 -6.59 3.43 11.97
CA PRO A 40 -7.92 3.01 11.49
C PRO A 40 -8.73 4.15 10.86
N ASN A 41 -8.36 5.38 11.13
CA ASN A 41 -9.02 6.54 10.54
C ASN A 41 -8.35 6.99 9.24
N GLY A 42 -7.26 6.36 8.87
CA GLY A 42 -6.53 6.70 7.66
C GLY A 42 -7.19 6.15 6.41
N ASN A 43 -7.06 6.91 5.33
CA ASN A 43 -7.51 6.48 4.02
C ASN A 43 -6.53 5.42 3.50
N TRP A 44 -7.05 4.39 2.81
CA TRP A 44 -6.19 3.32 2.30
C TRP A 44 -5.09 3.87 1.37
N THR A 45 -5.41 4.89 0.59
CA THR A 45 -4.42 5.51 -0.30
C THR A 45 -3.26 6.10 0.50
N LEU A 46 -3.57 6.80 1.59
CA LEU A 46 -2.55 7.40 2.43
C LEU A 46 -1.71 6.35 3.12
N ILE A 47 -2.33 5.26 3.54
CA ILE A 47 -1.61 4.16 4.19
C ILE A 47 -0.61 3.54 3.21
N VAL A 48 -1.03 3.27 1.99
CA VAL A 48 -0.15 2.72 0.96
C VAL A 48 0.98 3.69 0.64
N GLU A 49 0.67 4.99 0.53
CA GLU A 49 1.69 6.00 0.27
C GLU A 49 2.77 5.99 1.36
N GLN A 50 2.36 5.93 2.62
CA GLN A 50 3.29 5.89 3.73
C GLN A 50 4.19 4.65 3.66
N MET A 51 3.60 3.51 3.30
CA MET A 51 4.38 2.28 3.16
C MET A 51 5.41 2.38 2.05
N LEU A 52 5.07 3.05 0.95
CA LEU A 52 5.97 3.19 -0.18
C LEU A 52 7.10 4.18 0.07
N TYR A 53 6.91 5.13 0.97
CA TYR A 53 7.93 6.12 1.31
C TYR A 53 8.86 5.66 2.43
N ASP A 54 8.54 4.58 3.06
CA ASP A 54 9.36 4.08 4.16
C ASP A 54 10.63 3.39 3.70
#